data_27a7a1428b6c63a556c2f15518376ddc
#
_entry.id   27a7a1428b6c63a556c2f15518376ddc
#
_cell.length_a   1.000
_cell.length_b   1.000
_cell.length_c   1.000
_cell.angle_alpha   90.00
_cell.angle_beta   90.00
_cell.angle_gamma   90.00
#
_symmetry.space_group_name_H-M   'P 1'
#
loop_
_entity.id
_entity.type
_entity.pdbx_description
1 polymer ?
#
loop_
_entity_poly.entity_id
_entity_poly.type
_entity_poly.pdbx_seq_one_letter_code
_entity_poly.pdbx_strand_id
1 'polypeptide(L)'
;ATYAHDFAHFLGIANEGEANFYSYLVCTASQDKAVKFSGYYHILPHVLYNVFDILGEKEGEKYLKYIRPEIIRLLKSDRQYWQNKRCKALDAAQDFFFELYLRGNHVEGGRKSYAGVIGLILAWENKQEKSLMKR
;
A
#
# COMPACT_ATOMS: atom_id res chain seq x y z
N ALA A 1 6.82 -6.71 4.45
CA ALA A 1 6.47 -5.83 3.32
C ALA A 1 7.26 -4.52 3.36
N THR A 2 7.32 -3.80 4.48
CA THR A 2 8.03 -2.52 4.61
C THR A 2 9.48 -2.61 4.11
N TYR A 3 10.24 -3.62 4.54
CA TYR A 3 11.61 -3.83 4.07
C TYR A 3 11.73 -3.96 2.54
N ALA A 4 10.78 -4.67 1.90
CA ALA A 4 10.77 -4.80 0.44
C ALA A 4 10.41 -3.49 -0.27
N HIS A 5 9.56 -2.67 0.35
CA HIS A 5 9.24 -1.32 -0.10
C HIS A 5 10.47 -0.40 -0.03
N ASP A 6 11.14 -0.35 1.12
CA ASP A 6 12.36 0.46 1.30
C ASP A 6 13.47 0.02 0.34
N PHE A 7 13.57 -1.29 0.11
CA PHE A 7 14.53 -1.83 -0.86
C PHE A 7 14.21 -1.42 -2.30
N ALA A 8 12.93 -1.28 -2.66
CA ALA A 8 12.55 -0.75 -3.97
C ALA A 8 13.08 0.68 -4.18
N HIS A 9 12.99 1.53 -3.15
CA HIS A 9 13.60 2.87 -3.20
C HIS A 9 15.13 2.80 -3.35
N PHE A 10 15.78 1.88 -2.65
CA PHE A 10 17.22 1.66 -2.81
C PHE A 10 17.60 1.24 -4.25
N LEU A 11 16.74 0.53 -4.95
CA LEU A 11 16.89 0.17 -6.36
C LEU A 11 16.55 1.32 -7.34
N GLY A 12 16.21 2.51 -6.84
CA GLY A 12 15.94 3.70 -7.65
C GLY A 12 14.45 3.92 -8.00
N ILE A 13 13.53 3.14 -7.43
CA ILE A 13 12.09 3.36 -7.61
C ILE A 13 11.65 4.50 -6.69
N ALA A 14 11.50 5.71 -7.24
CA ALA A 14 11.14 6.89 -6.47
C ALA A 14 9.62 7.02 -6.21
N ASN A 15 8.78 6.41 -7.07
CA ASN A 15 7.33 6.47 -6.95
C ASN A 15 6.82 5.54 -5.86
N GLU A 16 6.07 6.09 -4.89
CA GLU A 16 5.54 5.35 -3.74
C GLU A 16 4.56 4.23 -4.14
N GLY A 17 3.72 4.49 -5.15
CA GLY A 17 2.80 3.48 -5.68
C GLY A 17 3.53 2.30 -6.31
N GLU A 18 4.62 2.57 -7.04
CA GLU A 18 5.47 1.55 -7.63
C GLU A 18 6.26 0.77 -6.57
N ALA A 19 6.80 1.45 -5.55
CA ALA A 19 7.50 0.82 -4.43
C ALA A 19 6.56 -0.11 -3.64
N ASN A 20 5.33 0.33 -3.36
CA ASN A 20 4.29 -0.49 -2.75
C ASN A 20 3.90 -1.68 -3.63
N PHE A 21 3.79 -1.48 -4.94
CA PHE A 21 3.51 -2.56 -5.89
C PHE A 21 4.64 -3.58 -5.94
N TYR A 22 5.90 -3.13 -5.96
CA TYR A 22 7.07 -4.01 -5.87
C TYR A 22 7.03 -4.86 -4.59
N SER A 23 6.79 -4.21 -3.45
CA SER A 23 6.63 -4.90 -2.17
C SER A 23 5.52 -5.96 -2.20
N TYR A 24 4.37 -5.63 -2.78
CA TYR A 24 3.26 -6.56 -2.99
C TYR A 24 3.70 -7.78 -3.79
N LEU A 25 4.32 -7.59 -4.96
CA LEU A 25 4.76 -8.69 -5.84
C LEU A 25 5.75 -9.62 -5.14
N VAL A 26 6.79 -9.06 -4.53
CA VAL A 26 7.85 -9.84 -3.87
C VAL A 26 7.28 -10.63 -2.69
N CYS A 27 6.50 -9.99 -1.83
CA CYS A 27 5.99 -10.65 -0.64
C CYS A 27 4.92 -11.69 -0.95
N THR A 28 4.01 -11.42 -1.90
CA THR A 28 2.93 -12.37 -2.23
C THR A 28 3.43 -13.58 -3.02
N ALA A 29 4.56 -13.46 -3.74
CA ALA A 29 5.23 -14.59 -4.40
C ALA A 29 5.99 -15.52 -3.44
N SER A 30 6.22 -15.09 -2.19
CA SER A 30 6.96 -15.88 -1.20
C SER A 30 6.26 -17.19 -0.86
N GLN A 31 7.03 -18.25 -0.58
CA GLN A 31 6.52 -19.52 -0.03
C GLN A 31 6.29 -19.42 1.48
N ASP A 32 6.93 -18.47 2.17
CA ASP A 32 6.70 -18.21 3.58
C ASP A 32 5.36 -17.52 3.79
N LYS A 33 4.49 -18.13 4.60
CA LYS A 33 3.13 -17.65 4.85
C LYS A 33 3.09 -16.30 5.57
N ALA A 34 4.05 -16.02 6.45
CA ALA A 34 4.12 -14.76 7.17
C ALA A 34 4.56 -13.62 6.25
N VAL A 35 5.52 -13.88 5.36
CA VAL A 35 5.94 -12.93 4.33
C VAL A 35 4.79 -12.66 3.36
N LYS A 36 4.12 -13.71 2.88
CA LYS A 36 2.94 -13.57 2.01
C LYS A 36 1.82 -12.76 2.67
N PHE A 37 1.51 -13.07 3.92
CA PHE A 37 0.54 -12.31 4.70
C PHE A 37 0.92 -10.84 4.80
N SER A 38 2.20 -10.55 5.09
CA SER A 38 2.68 -9.17 5.21
C SER A 38 2.47 -8.36 3.92
N GLY A 39 2.60 -8.98 2.74
CA GLY A 39 2.34 -8.35 1.45
C GLY A 39 0.89 -7.93 1.29
N TYR A 40 -0.05 -8.84 1.53
CA TYR A 40 -1.49 -8.52 1.47
C TYR A 40 -1.91 -7.51 2.55
N TYR A 41 -1.40 -7.68 3.76
CA TYR A 41 -1.70 -6.79 4.88
C TYR A 41 -1.22 -5.35 4.64
N HIS A 42 -0.04 -5.19 4.04
CA HIS A 42 0.52 -3.88 3.70
C HIS A 42 -0.33 -3.11 2.68
N ILE A 43 -0.92 -3.81 1.72
CA ILE A 43 -1.76 -3.21 0.68
C ILE A 43 -3.21 -2.95 1.13
N LEU A 44 -3.70 -3.67 2.12
CA LEU A 44 -5.09 -3.60 2.55
C LEU A 44 -5.58 -2.19 2.91
N PRO A 45 -4.83 -1.32 3.62
CA PRO A 45 -5.24 0.07 3.85
C PRO A 45 -5.45 0.86 2.56
N HIS A 46 -4.62 0.64 1.53
CA HIS A 46 -4.75 1.32 0.23
C HIS A 46 -6.02 0.85 -0.51
N VAL A 47 -6.31 -0.46 -0.45
CA VAL A 47 -7.56 -1.02 -1.01
C VAL A 47 -8.76 -0.39 -0.34
N LEU A 48 -8.79 -0.38 1.00
CA LEU A 48 -9.90 0.20 1.76
C LEU A 48 -10.08 1.68 1.46
N TYR A 49 -8.99 2.44 1.42
CA TYR A 49 -9.04 3.86 1.06
C TYR A 49 -9.71 4.06 -0.30
N ASN A 50 -9.30 3.31 -1.33
CA ASN A 50 -9.91 3.41 -2.66
C ASN A 50 -11.38 2.97 -2.68
N VAL A 51 -11.75 1.93 -1.93
CA VAL A 51 -13.15 1.49 -1.81
C VAL A 51 -14.02 2.61 -1.24
N PHE A 52 -13.58 3.26 -0.16
CA PHE A 52 -14.32 4.36 0.47
C PHE A 52 -14.32 5.63 -0.40
N ASP A 53 -13.24 5.92 -1.10
CA ASP A 53 -13.12 7.07 -1.99
C ASP A 53 -14.07 6.96 -3.20
N ILE A 54 -14.17 5.77 -3.79
CA ILE A 54 -14.98 5.54 -5.00
C ILE A 54 -16.46 5.32 -4.67
N LEU A 55 -16.77 4.55 -3.63
CA LEU A 55 -18.13 4.10 -3.33
C LEU A 55 -18.83 4.94 -2.26
N GLY A 56 -18.07 5.76 -1.53
CA GLY A 56 -18.56 6.50 -0.37
C GLY A 56 -18.71 5.63 0.88
N GLU A 57 -19.02 6.28 2.01
CA GLU A 57 -18.97 5.68 3.34
C GLU A 57 -19.94 4.49 3.49
N LYS A 58 -21.21 4.68 3.12
CA LYS A 58 -22.27 3.65 3.29
C LYS A 58 -22.00 2.35 2.52
N GLU A 59 -21.55 2.48 1.28
CA GLU A 59 -21.24 1.30 0.47
C GLU A 59 -19.89 0.71 0.90
N GLY A 60 -18.89 1.55 1.19
CA GLY A 60 -17.59 1.12 1.70
C GLY A 60 -17.69 0.26 2.96
N GLU A 61 -18.56 0.63 3.91
CA GLU A 61 -18.78 -0.16 5.13
C GLU A 61 -19.25 -1.60 4.86
N LYS A 62 -19.98 -1.83 3.75
CA LYS A 62 -20.41 -3.20 3.38
C LYS A 62 -19.20 -4.08 3.08
N TYR A 63 -18.15 -3.54 2.50
CA TYR A 63 -16.94 -4.28 2.17
C TYR A 63 -16.12 -4.68 3.40
N LEU A 64 -16.21 -3.93 4.51
CA LEU A 64 -15.56 -4.31 5.76
C LEU A 64 -16.06 -5.67 6.29
N LYS A 65 -17.29 -6.07 5.96
CA LYS A 65 -17.86 -7.36 6.38
C LYS A 65 -17.15 -8.56 5.74
N TYR A 66 -16.49 -8.36 4.60
CA TYR A 66 -15.73 -9.41 3.94
C TYR A 66 -14.33 -9.59 4.54
N ILE A 67 -13.91 -8.66 5.41
CA ILE A 67 -12.59 -8.72 6.05
C ILE A 67 -12.76 -9.38 7.43
N ARG A 68 -11.92 -10.36 7.72
CA ARG A 68 -11.93 -11.05 9.01
C ARG A 68 -11.78 -10.04 10.16
N PRO A 69 -12.59 -10.17 11.24
CA PRO A 69 -12.55 -9.25 12.38
C PRO A 69 -11.17 -9.10 13.02
N GLU A 70 -10.35 -10.19 12.99
CA GLU A 70 -8.98 -10.17 13.50
C GLU A 70 -8.11 -9.19 12.74
N ILE A 71 -8.24 -9.13 11.41
CA ILE A 71 -7.48 -8.21 10.55
C ILE A 71 -7.89 -6.76 10.83
N ILE A 72 -9.19 -6.51 10.99
CA ILE A 72 -9.68 -5.17 11.36
C ILE A 72 -9.12 -4.74 12.71
N ARG A 73 -9.10 -5.64 13.70
CA ARG A 73 -8.50 -5.36 15.02
C ARG A 73 -7.02 -5.05 14.92
N LEU A 74 -6.29 -5.82 14.11
CA LEU A 74 -4.86 -5.60 13.88
C LEU A 74 -4.61 -4.24 13.25
N LEU A 75 -5.34 -3.86 12.19
CA LEU A 75 -5.22 -2.55 11.55
C LEU A 75 -5.48 -1.38 12.54
N LYS A 76 -6.49 -1.53 13.40
CA LYS A 76 -6.79 -0.52 14.44
C LYS A 76 -5.66 -0.42 15.46
N SER A 77 -5.13 -1.56 15.92
CA SER A 77 -4.01 -1.62 16.86
C SER A 77 -2.75 -0.97 16.29
N ASP A 78 -2.39 -1.29 15.05
CA ASP A 78 -1.23 -0.70 14.37
C ASP A 78 -1.40 0.82 14.22
N ARG A 79 -2.57 1.26 13.77
CA ARG A 79 -2.86 2.70 13.65
C ARG A 79 -2.71 3.42 15.00
N GLN A 80 -3.25 2.85 16.08
CA GLN A 80 -3.16 3.43 17.42
C GLN A 80 -1.71 3.45 17.92
N TYR A 81 -0.95 2.37 17.70
CA TYR A 81 0.46 2.29 18.07
C TYR A 81 1.28 3.41 17.41
N TRP A 82 1.12 3.59 16.09
CA TRP A 82 1.86 4.63 15.37
C TRP A 82 1.39 6.04 15.71
N GLN A 83 0.08 6.26 15.92
CA GLN A 83 -0.44 7.55 16.39
C GLN A 83 0.15 7.97 17.73
N ASN A 84 0.30 7.03 18.67
CA ASN A 84 0.88 7.30 19.99
C ASN A 84 2.40 7.57 19.93
N LYS A 85 3.08 7.12 18.87
CA LYS A 85 4.52 7.33 18.68
C LYS A 85 4.86 8.55 17.81
N ARG A 86 3.90 9.17 17.20
CA ARG A 86 4.12 10.36 16.37
C ARG A 86 4.55 11.55 17.19
N CYS A 87 5.65 12.19 16.76
CA CYS A 87 6.09 13.49 17.23
C CYS A 87 5.76 14.53 16.15
N LYS A 88 4.82 15.45 16.41
CA LYS A 88 4.34 16.42 15.41
C LYS A 88 5.45 17.25 14.76
N ALA A 89 6.49 17.60 15.52
CA ALA A 89 7.61 18.37 14.99
C ALA A 89 8.48 17.54 14.03
N LEU A 90 8.69 16.24 14.33
CA LEU A 90 9.41 15.33 13.45
C LEU A 90 8.60 15.00 12.20
N ASP A 91 7.29 14.80 12.34
CA ASP A 91 6.38 14.53 11.21
C ASP A 91 6.43 15.70 10.21
N ALA A 92 6.39 16.94 10.66
CA ALA A 92 6.44 18.12 9.78
C ALA A 92 7.78 18.24 9.03
N ALA A 93 8.89 17.97 9.71
CA ALA A 93 10.21 17.96 9.07
C ALA A 93 10.33 16.83 8.04
N GLN A 94 9.90 15.62 8.40
CA GLN A 94 9.90 14.47 7.50
C GLN A 94 9.02 14.71 6.28
N ASP A 95 7.83 15.29 6.45
CA ASP A 95 6.91 15.66 5.37
C ASP A 95 7.57 16.64 4.39
N PHE A 96 8.28 17.66 4.89
CA PHE A 96 9.00 18.62 4.07
C PHE A 96 10.11 17.97 3.24
N PHE A 97 10.96 17.16 3.87
CA PHE A 97 12.05 16.45 3.17
C PHE A 97 11.51 15.44 2.16
N PHE A 98 10.42 14.76 2.48
CA PHE A 98 9.78 13.80 1.61
C PHE A 98 9.19 14.45 0.34
N GLU A 99 8.49 15.57 0.50
CA GLU A 99 8.00 16.35 -0.66
C GLU A 99 9.15 16.87 -1.54
N LEU A 100 10.26 17.32 -0.92
CA LEU A 100 11.44 17.75 -1.66
C LEU A 100 12.06 16.58 -2.45
N TYR A 101 12.13 15.40 -1.84
CA TYR A 101 12.63 14.18 -2.49
C TYR A 101 11.74 13.78 -3.69
N LEU A 102 10.42 13.74 -3.53
CA LEU A 102 9.49 13.38 -4.60
C LEU A 102 9.58 14.36 -5.78
N ARG A 103 9.66 15.66 -5.50
CA ARG A 103 9.81 16.69 -6.54
C ARG A 103 11.16 16.58 -7.26
N GLY A 104 12.24 16.33 -6.52
CA GLY A 104 13.58 16.15 -7.07
C GLY A 104 13.69 14.94 -8.00
N ASN A 105 12.86 13.91 -7.78
CA ASN A 105 12.82 12.71 -8.61
C ASN A 105 11.69 12.73 -9.67
N HIS A 106 11.08 13.90 -9.93
CA HIS A 106 10.01 14.08 -10.92
C HIS A 106 8.78 13.17 -10.70
N VAL A 107 8.46 12.82 -9.46
CA VAL A 107 7.26 12.07 -9.12
C VAL A 107 6.05 13.00 -9.16
N GLU A 108 5.28 12.92 -10.23
CA GLU A 108 4.07 13.70 -10.40
C GLU A 108 3.00 13.28 -9.36
N GLY A 109 2.31 14.28 -8.79
CA GLY A 109 1.23 14.05 -7.84
C GLY A 109 1.65 13.88 -6.38
N GLY A 110 2.96 13.87 -6.04
CA GLY A 110 3.43 13.78 -4.67
C GLY A 110 2.77 12.61 -3.91
N ARG A 111 2.14 12.87 -2.75
CA ARG A 111 1.44 11.85 -1.96
C ARG A 111 0.27 11.16 -2.66
N LYS A 112 -0.32 11.75 -3.71
CA LYS A 112 -1.37 11.12 -4.51
C LYS A 112 -0.86 9.88 -5.27
N SER A 113 0.46 9.74 -5.45
CA SER A 113 1.07 8.56 -6.06
C SER A 113 0.75 7.26 -5.31
N TYR A 114 0.44 7.33 -4.01
CA TYR A 114 -0.02 6.16 -3.24
C TYR A 114 -1.30 5.52 -3.78
N ALA A 115 -2.20 6.30 -4.39
CA ALA A 115 -3.41 5.77 -5.03
C ALA A 115 -3.11 4.92 -6.28
N GLY A 116 -1.96 5.13 -6.91
CA GLY A 116 -1.53 4.40 -8.11
C GLY A 116 -1.32 2.91 -7.90
N VAL A 117 -0.97 2.47 -6.68
CA VAL A 117 -0.69 1.06 -6.38
C VAL A 117 -1.86 0.13 -6.73
N ILE A 118 -3.09 0.55 -6.49
CA ILE A 118 -4.27 -0.29 -6.75
C ILE A 118 -4.46 -0.49 -8.26
N GLY A 119 -4.25 0.56 -9.06
CA GLY A 119 -4.28 0.44 -10.53
C GLY A 119 -3.22 -0.55 -11.06
N LEU A 120 -2.01 -0.51 -10.51
CA LEU A 120 -0.94 -1.44 -10.87
C LEU A 120 -1.28 -2.89 -10.50
N ILE A 121 -1.83 -3.12 -9.30
CA ILE A 121 -2.24 -4.46 -8.86
C ILE A 121 -3.35 -5.00 -9.77
N LEU A 122 -4.39 -4.21 -10.04
CA LEU A 122 -5.50 -4.65 -10.92
C LEU A 122 -5.01 -4.97 -12.34
N ALA A 123 -4.11 -4.16 -12.89
CA ALA A 123 -3.52 -4.42 -14.20
C ALA A 123 -2.70 -5.71 -14.22
N TRP A 124 -1.95 -5.97 -13.15
CA TRP A 124 -1.17 -7.20 -12.98
C TRP A 124 -2.05 -8.44 -12.87
N GLU A 125 -3.05 -8.44 -11.99
CA GLU A 125 -3.96 -9.57 -11.79
C GLU A 125 -4.73 -9.91 -13.07
N ASN A 126 -5.27 -8.91 -13.77
CA ASN A 126 -5.93 -9.09 -15.07
C ASN A 126 -5.00 -9.73 -16.12
N LYS A 127 -3.71 -9.39 -16.11
CA LYS A 127 -2.73 -10.00 -17.02
C LYS A 127 -2.48 -11.46 -16.68
N GLN A 128 -2.42 -11.80 -15.40
CA GLN A 128 -2.25 -13.18 -14.93
C GLN A 128 -3.44 -14.04 -15.31
N GLU A 129 -4.67 -13.60 -15.06
CA GLU A 129 -5.90 -14.30 -15.45
C GLU A 129 -5.94 -14.58 -16.96
N LYS A 130 -5.68 -13.56 -17.79
CA LYS A 130 -5.64 -13.73 -19.25
C LYS A 130 -4.56 -14.71 -19.71
N SER A 131 -3.45 -14.80 -19.00
CA SER A 131 -2.38 -15.76 -19.28
C SER A 131 -2.80 -17.20 -18.95
N LEU A 132 -3.55 -17.39 -17.86
CA LEU A 132 -4.07 -18.70 -17.45
C LEU A 132 -5.17 -19.21 -18.39
N MET A 133 -6.03 -18.33 -18.90
CA MET A 133 -7.10 -18.69 -19.85
C MET A 133 -6.60 -19.07 -21.25
N LYS A 134 -5.34 -18.76 -21.58
CA LYS A 134 -4.72 -19.08 -22.87
C LYS A 134 -3.93 -20.41 -22.87
N ARG A 135 -3.86 -21.07 -21.74
CA ARG A 135 -3.24 -22.39 -21.58
C ARG A 135 -4.27 -23.51 -21.55
#